data_939b87109c5ffe43d7062206f2a4f6f1
#
_entry.id   939b87109c5ffe43d7062206f2a4f6f1
#
_cell.length_a   1.000
_cell.length_b   1.000
_cell.length_c   1.000
_cell.angle_alpha   90.00
_cell.angle_beta   90.00
_cell.angle_gamma   90.00
#
_symmetry.space_group_name_H-M   'P 1'
#
loop_
_entity.id
_entity.type
_entity.pdbx_description
1 polymer ?
#
loop_
_entity_poly.entity_id
_entity_poly.type
_entity_poly.pdbx_seq_one_letter_code
_entity_poly.pdbx_strand_id
1 'polypeptide(L)'
;MLLLIYATLLGIFLKTGYALQIQCYQCEEVKNNECSTPEFIVNCTVNVQDMCQKEVLVKKDGIFYRKSCASSGACLISSSGYQQFCTGRINSVCISCCNTPLCNGPRKKNRPVPSAATSSFSSLLFLLVSLTLVSLSLT
;
A
#
# COMPACT_ATOMS: atom_id res chain seq x y z
N MET A 1 20.19 27.76 -24.04
CA MET A 1 18.87 27.29 -24.46
C MET A 1 18.79 25.75 -24.48
N LEU A 2 19.63 25.04 -25.24
CA LEU A 2 19.58 23.56 -25.31
C LEU A 2 19.79 22.89 -23.96
N LEU A 3 20.75 23.32 -23.16
CA LEU A 3 21.03 22.80 -21.81
C LEU A 3 19.85 22.93 -20.86
N LEU A 4 19.09 24.02 -20.93
CA LEU A 4 17.89 24.21 -20.12
C LEU A 4 16.77 23.24 -20.52
N ILE A 5 16.61 22.98 -21.81
CA ILE A 5 15.63 22.02 -22.33
C ILE A 5 15.99 20.60 -21.87
N TYR A 6 17.28 20.21 -21.95
CA TYR A 6 17.73 18.92 -21.45
C TYR A 6 17.55 18.76 -19.94
N ALA A 7 17.84 19.80 -19.16
CA ALA A 7 17.65 19.78 -17.70
C ALA A 7 16.19 19.64 -17.30
N THR A 8 15.28 20.35 -18.02
CA THR A 8 13.84 20.24 -17.75
C THR A 8 13.26 18.90 -18.15
N LEU A 9 13.68 18.34 -19.29
CA LEU A 9 13.29 17.00 -19.73
C LEU A 9 13.81 15.93 -18.77
N LEU A 10 15.05 16.01 -18.32
CA LEU A 10 15.63 15.10 -17.34
C LEU A 10 14.86 15.16 -16.01
N GLY A 11 14.48 16.36 -15.56
CA GLY A 11 13.67 16.56 -14.35
C GLY A 11 12.27 15.97 -14.46
N ILE A 12 11.68 15.96 -15.65
CA ILE A 12 10.37 15.33 -15.91
C ILE A 12 10.51 13.79 -15.87
N PHE A 13 11.55 13.25 -16.51
CA PHE A 13 11.81 11.80 -16.49
C PHE A 13 12.11 11.26 -15.08
N LEU A 14 12.78 12.02 -14.22
CA LEU A 14 13.07 11.62 -12.84
C LEU A 14 11.84 11.67 -11.92
N LYS A 15 10.76 12.34 -12.33
CA LYS A 15 9.47 12.38 -11.60
C LYS A 15 8.51 11.26 -11.99
N THR A 16 8.85 10.38 -12.91
CA THR A 16 8.08 9.14 -13.12
C THR A 16 8.26 8.28 -11.89
N GLY A 17 7.42 8.54 -10.89
CA GLY A 17 7.38 7.77 -9.66
C GLY A 17 7.18 6.30 -10.03
N TYR A 18 8.09 5.45 -9.61
CA TYR A 18 7.88 4.01 -9.64
C TYR A 18 6.58 3.75 -8.87
N ALA A 19 5.59 3.19 -9.55
CA ALA A 19 4.39 2.71 -8.89
C ALA A 19 4.84 1.67 -7.86
N LEU A 20 4.77 2.04 -6.58
CA LEU A 20 5.25 1.19 -5.51
C LEU A 20 4.32 -0.02 -5.43
N GLN A 21 4.83 -1.19 -5.77
CA GLN A 21 4.09 -2.43 -5.71
C GLN A 21 3.75 -2.75 -4.25
N ILE A 22 2.44 -2.84 -3.93
CA ILE A 22 2.01 -3.20 -2.59
C ILE A 22 2.26 -4.69 -2.32
N GLN A 23 2.67 -5.01 -1.10
CA GLN A 23 2.82 -6.37 -0.61
C GLN A 23 1.70 -6.72 0.36
N CYS A 24 1.13 -7.89 0.21
CA CYS A 24 0.07 -8.40 1.07
C CYS A 24 0.37 -9.84 1.52
N TYR A 25 -0.22 -10.25 2.61
CA TYR A 25 -0.31 -11.68 2.92
C TYR A 25 -1.40 -12.31 2.04
N GLN A 26 -1.14 -13.53 1.56
CA GLN A 26 -2.10 -14.31 0.76
C GLN A 26 -2.25 -15.72 1.31
N CYS A 27 -3.48 -16.12 1.61
CA CYS A 27 -3.82 -17.47 2.03
C CYS A 27 -5.33 -17.73 1.91
N GLU A 28 -5.70 -19.00 1.87
CA GLU A 28 -7.07 -19.43 1.83
C GLU A 28 -7.43 -20.22 3.09
N GLU A 29 -8.47 -19.78 3.79
CA GLU A 29 -9.10 -20.43 4.94
C GLU A 29 -8.15 -21.01 6.00
N VAL A 30 -7.16 -20.23 6.43
CA VAL A 30 -6.24 -20.62 7.49
C VAL A 30 -6.81 -20.27 8.86
N LYS A 31 -6.78 -21.25 9.77
CA LYS A 31 -7.27 -21.08 11.14
C LYS A 31 -6.34 -20.17 11.97
N ASN A 32 -6.92 -19.44 12.92
CA ASN A 32 -6.17 -18.62 13.91
C ASN A 32 -5.20 -17.58 13.34
N ASN A 33 -5.39 -17.13 12.08
CA ASN A 33 -4.53 -16.13 11.46
C ASN A 33 -3.05 -16.56 11.26
N GLU A 34 -2.79 -17.85 11.13
CA GLU A 34 -1.45 -18.43 11.04
C GLU A 34 -0.69 -18.05 9.75
N CYS A 35 -1.37 -17.57 8.72
CA CYS A 35 -0.75 -17.14 7.46
C CYS A 35 -0.20 -15.69 7.53
N SER A 36 0.70 -15.43 8.46
CA SER A 36 1.31 -14.11 8.64
C SER A 36 2.85 -14.19 8.71
N THR A 37 3.40 -15.30 8.26
CA THR A 37 4.84 -15.51 8.11
C THR A 37 5.32 -15.07 6.73
N PRO A 38 6.61 -14.81 6.53
CA PRO A 38 7.15 -14.30 5.27
C PRO A 38 6.83 -15.12 4.03
N GLU A 39 6.62 -16.42 4.18
CA GLU A 39 6.27 -17.35 3.08
C GLU A 39 4.91 -17.06 2.44
N PHE A 40 4.03 -16.36 3.15
CA PHE A 40 2.71 -15.94 2.64
C PHE A 40 2.69 -14.55 2.04
N ILE A 41 3.84 -13.87 1.95
CA ILE A 41 3.94 -12.53 1.38
C ILE A 41 3.98 -12.64 -0.15
N VAL A 42 3.08 -11.91 -0.81
CA VAL A 42 3.03 -11.79 -2.25
C VAL A 42 3.14 -10.33 -2.68
N ASN A 43 3.72 -10.12 -3.84
CA ASN A 43 3.70 -8.83 -4.52
C ASN A 43 2.42 -8.72 -5.35
N CYS A 44 1.58 -7.74 -5.05
CA CYS A 44 0.34 -7.53 -5.78
C CYS A 44 0.61 -6.99 -7.20
N THR A 45 -0.31 -7.20 -8.14
CA THR A 45 -0.14 -6.73 -9.51
C THR A 45 -0.18 -5.22 -9.59
N VAL A 46 0.89 -4.62 -10.11
CA VAL A 46 1.02 -3.16 -10.24
C VAL A 46 -0.12 -2.60 -11.10
N ASN A 47 -0.67 -1.45 -10.68
CA ASN A 47 -1.77 -0.74 -11.33
C ASN A 47 -3.11 -1.51 -11.43
N VAL A 48 -3.20 -2.70 -10.83
CA VAL A 48 -4.42 -3.51 -10.80
C VAL A 48 -4.86 -3.79 -9.37
N GLN A 49 -3.91 -4.13 -8.50
CA GLN A 49 -4.15 -4.50 -7.12
C GLN A 49 -3.40 -3.55 -6.20
N ASP A 50 -4.11 -2.59 -5.66
CA ASP A 50 -3.59 -1.49 -4.84
C ASP A 50 -3.97 -1.61 -3.36
N MET A 51 -4.66 -2.69 -2.98
CA MET A 51 -5.11 -2.95 -1.62
C MET A 51 -4.83 -4.37 -1.16
N CYS A 52 -4.74 -4.55 0.16
CA CYS A 52 -4.75 -5.84 0.82
C CYS A 52 -6.14 -6.10 1.41
N GLN A 53 -6.72 -7.24 1.10
CA GLN A 53 -8.01 -7.70 1.62
C GLN A 53 -7.80 -8.73 2.72
N LYS A 54 -8.64 -8.68 3.73
CA LYS A 54 -8.73 -9.68 4.80
C LYS A 54 -10.19 -10.05 5.04
N GLU A 55 -10.50 -11.32 4.91
CA GLU A 55 -11.78 -11.89 5.29
C GLU A 55 -11.63 -12.66 6.60
N VAL A 56 -12.57 -12.48 7.50
CA VAL A 56 -12.68 -13.23 8.75
C VAL A 56 -13.98 -14.00 8.71
N LEU A 57 -13.88 -15.33 8.71
CA LEU A 57 -15.00 -16.24 8.67
C LEU A 57 -15.17 -16.92 10.02
N VAL A 58 -16.31 -16.74 10.67
CA VAL A 58 -16.63 -17.41 11.94
C VAL A 58 -17.46 -18.65 11.64
N LYS A 59 -16.86 -19.83 11.80
CA LYS A 59 -17.50 -21.12 11.60
C LYS A 59 -17.73 -21.83 12.96
N LYS A 60 -18.46 -22.93 12.97
CA LYS A 60 -18.72 -23.75 14.20
C LYS A 60 -17.44 -24.28 14.84
N ASP A 61 -16.43 -24.58 14.03
CA ASP A 61 -15.16 -25.19 14.40
C ASP A 61 -14.03 -24.16 14.61
N GLY A 62 -14.32 -22.86 14.50
CA GLY A 62 -13.36 -21.80 14.79
C GLY A 62 -13.43 -20.59 13.86
N ILE A 63 -12.42 -19.73 13.97
CA ILE A 63 -12.26 -18.53 13.15
C ILE A 63 -11.23 -18.81 12.08
N PHE A 64 -11.61 -18.57 10.83
CA PHE A 64 -10.76 -18.74 9.65
C PHE A 64 -10.49 -17.40 8.98
N TYR A 65 -9.34 -17.31 8.36
CA TYR A 65 -8.86 -16.12 7.70
C TYR A 65 -8.55 -16.42 6.23
N ARG A 66 -9.10 -15.59 5.34
CA ARG A 66 -8.70 -15.53 3.93
C ARG A 66 -8.06 -14.17 3.69
N LYS A 67 -6.93 -14.15 3.02
CA LYS A 67 -6.16 -12.94 2.74
C LYS A 67 -5.73 -12.93 1.28
N SER A 68 -5.78 -11.77 0.65
CA SER A 68 -5.41 -11.62 -0.76
C SER A 68 -5.04 -10.18 -1.11
N CYS A 69 -4.43 -10.01 -2.28
CA CYS A 69 -4.42 -8.72 -2.97
C CYS A 69 -5.80 -8.43 -3.56
N ALA A 70 -6.17 -7.17 -3.63
CA ALA A 70 -7.41 -6.73 -4.25
C ALA A 70 -7.23 -5.34 -4.90
N SER A 71 -8.13 -4.99 -5.81
CA SER A 71 -8.27 -3.60 -6.25
C SER A 71 -9.15 -2.81 -5.30
N SER A 72 -8.95 -1.50 -5.22
CA SER A 72 -9.77 -0.60 -4.39
C SER A 72 -11.27 -0.71 -4.71
N GLY A 73 -11.62 -0.83 -5.98
CA GLY A 73 -13.00 -1.03 -6.41
C GLY A 73 -13.60 -2.36 -5.95
N ALA A 74 -12.88 -3.47 -6.13
CA ALA A 74 -13.33 -4.78 -5.68
C ALA A 74 -13.46 -4.84 -4.16
N CYS A 75 -12.52 -4.25 -3.44
CA CYS A 75 -12.51 -4.17 -1.99
C CYS A 75 -13.70 -3.37 -1.44
N LEU A 76 -14.02 -2.22 -2.05
CA LEU A 76 -15.16 -1.40 -1.66
C LEU A 76 -16.48 -2.17 -1.83
N ILE A 77 -16.66 -2.85 -2.96
CA ILE A 77 -17.87 -3.64 -3.24
C ILE A 77 -17.99 -4.80 -2.24
N SER A 78 -16.91 -5.55 -2.01
CA SER A 78 -16.92 -6.68 -1.09
C SER A 78 -17.20 -6.24 0.35
N SER A 79 -16.46 -5.24 0.86
CA SER A 79 -16.60 -4.79 2.23
C SER A 79 -17.98 -4.20 2.53
N SER A 80 -18.55 -3.42 1.61
CA SER A 80 -19.90 -2.87 1.76
C SER A 80 -20.99 -3.91 1.59
N GLY A 81 -20.87 -4.82 0.62
CA GLY A 81 -21.83 -5.89 0.38
C GLY A 81 -21.92 -6.92 1.51
N TYR A 82 -20.80 -7.18 2.18
CA TYR A 82 -20.78 -8.13 3.30
C TYR A 82 -20.89 -7.47 4.69
N GLN A 83 -21.05 -6.17 4.77
CA GLN A 83 -21.14 -5.45 6.05
C GLN A 83 -22.28 -5.98 6.96
N GLN A 84 -23.42 -6.30 6.40
CA GLN A 84 -24.57 -6.87 7.13
C GLN A 84 -24.29 -8.25 7.72
N PHE A 85 -23.36 -9.01 7.15
CA PHE A 85 -22.96 -10.34 7.63
C PHE A 85 -21.83 -10.31 8.65
N CYS A 86 -21.23 -9.14 8.92
CA CYS A 86 -20.17 -8.97 9.89
C CYS A 86 -20.74 -8.82 11.31
N THR A 87 -21.32 -9.89 11.85
CA THR A 87 -21.97 -9.90 13.16
C THR A 87 -21.09 -10.46 14.29
N GLY A 88 -19.96 -11.10 13.96
CA GLY A 88 -19.12 -11.84 14.91
C GLY A 88 -19.74 -13.15 15.44
N ARG A 89 -20.93 -13.52 14.95
CA ARG A 89 -21.61 -14.78 15.30
C ARG A 89 -21.20 -15.91 14.35
N ILE A 90 -21.56 -17.14 14.67
CA ILE A 90 -21.38 -18.29 13.79
C ILE A 90 -22.00 -18.01 12.41
N ASN A 91 -21.28 -18.36 11.36
CA ASN A 91 -21.57 -18.06 9.95
C ASN A 91 -21.48 -16.57 9.57
N SER A 92 -20.77 -15.77 10.36
CA SER A 92 -20.47 -14.40 9.96
C SER A 92 -19.24 -14.32 9.07
N VAL A 93 -19.25 -13.34 8.16
CA VAL A 93 -18.15 -12.99 7.26
C VAL A 93 -17.86 -11.50 7.39
N CYS A 94 -16.65 -11.16 7.78
CA CYS A 94 -16.22 -9.77 7.86
C CYS A 94 -15.10 -9.52 6.87
N ILE A 95 -15.28 -8.58 5.95
CA ILE A 95 -14.29 -8.19 4.94
C ILE A 95 -13.76 -6.80 5.27
N SER A 96 -12.45 -6.68 5.32
CA SER A 96 -11.76 -5.41 5.53
C SER A 96 -10.62 -5.26 4.53
N CYS A 97 -10.36 -4.00 4.14
CA CYS A 97 -9.36 -3.64 3.16
C CYS A 97 -8.45 -2.54 3.70
N CYS A 98 -7.21 -2.54 3.26
CA CYS A 98 -6.22 -1.53 3.63
C CYS A 98 -5.19 -1.36 2.50
N ASN A 99 -4.56 -0.19 2.43
CA ASN A 99 -3.67 0.20 1.34
C ASN A 99 -2.21 0.41 1.78
N THR A 100 -1.83 -0.14 2.92
CA THR A 100 -0.43 -0.13 3.37
C THR A 100 0.17 -1.52 3.27
N PRO A 101 1.48 -1.66 3.00
CA PRO A 101 2.12 -2.96 2.88
C PRO A 101 1.88 -3.84 4.11
N LEU A 102 1.52 -5.11 3.88
CA LEU A 102 1.29 -6.14 4.90
C LEU A 102 0.22 -5.80 5.96
N CYS A 103 -0.69 -4.89 5.65
CA CYS A 103 -1.73 -4.43 6.58
C CYS A 103 -2.82 -5.47 6.87
N ASN A 104 -2.98 -6.50 6.04
CA ASN A 104 -3.91 -7.62 6.26
C ASN A 104 -3.33 -8.73 7.18
N GLY A 105 -2.18 -8.46 7.80
CA GLY A 105 -1.59 -9.31 8.82
C GLY A 105 -2.29 -9.23 10.19
N PRO A 106 -1.71 -9.81 11.24
CA PRO A 106 -2.19 -9.65 12.61
C PRO A 106 -2.06 -8.18 13.04
N ARG A 107 -3.02 -7.68 13.79
CA ARG A 107 -2.92 -6.33 14.37
C ARG A 107 -1.69 -6.27 15.26
N LYS A 108 -0.70 -5.46 14.89
CA LYS A 108 0.41 -5.14 15.78
C LYS A 108 -0.19 -4.35 16.96
N LYS A 109 -0.08 -4.87 18.18
CA LYS A 109 -0.35 -4.09 19.39
C LYS A 109 0.47 -2.81 19.30
N ASN A 110 -0.21 -1.68 19.32
CA ASN A 110 0.28 -0.31 19.14
C ASN A 110 1.75 -0.12 19.52
N ARG A 111 2.66 -0.16 18.53
CA ARG A 111 3.87 0.64 18.59
C ARG A 111 3.53 1.96 17.91
N PRO A 112 3.81 3.12 18.52
CA PRO A 112 3.70 4.39 17.81
C PRO A 112 4.56 4.25 16.55
N VAL A 113 3.92 4.40 15.40
CA VAL A 113 4.62 4.44 14.11
C VAL A 113 5.48 5.69 14.18
N PRO A 114 6.82 5.60 14.07
CA PRO A 114 7.60 6.79 13.85
C PRO A 114 7.07 7.39 12.55
N SER A 115 6.49 8.58 12.63
CA SER A 115 6.12 9.36 11.47
C SER A 115 7.36 9.45 10.60
N ALA A 116 7.37 8.79 9.45
CA ALA A 116 8.41 8.97 8.46
C ALA A 116 8.34 10.44 8.08
N ALA A 117 9.24 11.23 8.64
CA ALA A 117 9.47 12.58 8.22
C ALA A 117 9.83 12.48 6.73
N THR A 118 8.87 12.79 5.89
CA THR A 118 9.08 12.97 4.46
C THR A 118 10.13 14.03 4.33
N SER A 119 11.32 13.64 3.89
CA SER A 119 12.45 14.54 3.74
C SER A 119 12.10 15.57 2.68
N SER A 120 11.62 16.74 3.11
CA SER A 120 11.49 17.97 2.32
C SER A 120 12.83 18.50 1.78
N PHE A 121 13.92 17.86 2.16
CA PHE A 121 15.27 18.27 1.80
C PHE A 121 15.56 18.21 0.31
N SER A 122 14.93 17.30 -0.42
CA SER A 122 15.16 17.12 -1.85
C SER A 122 14.71 18.33 -2.67
N SER A 123 13.62 18.98 -2.29
CA SER A 123 13.06 20.10 -3.05
C SER A 123 13.91 21.39 -2.91
N LEU A 124 14.45 21.63 -1.73
CA LEU A 124 15.30 22.80 -1.47
C LEU A 124 16.65 22.71 -2.19
N LEU A 125 17.24 21.54 -2.27
CA LEU A 125 18.49 21.30 -2.97
C LEU A 125 18.34 21.53 -4.49
N PHE A 126 17.22 21.11 -5.08
CA PHE A 126 16.92 21.37 -6.49
C PHE A 126 16.72 22.86 -6.79
N LEU A 127 16.06 23.61 -5.89
CA LEU A 127 15.91 25.06 -6.03
C LEU A 127 17.24 25.82 -5.95
N LEU A 128 18.12 25.43 -5.03
CA LEU A 128 19.43 26.05 -4.88
C LEU A 128 20.33 25.77 -6.10
N VAL A 129 20.34 24.56 -6.63
CA VAL A 129 21.11 24.20 -7.83
C VAL A 129 20.58 24.92 -9.07
N SER A 130 19.27 25.07 -9.22
CA SER A 130 18.68 25.81 -10.34
C SER A 130 19.00 27.31 -10.28
N LEU A 131 18.98 27.92 -9.10
CA LEU A 131 19.33 29.32 -8.90
C LEU A 131 20.81 29.62 -9.21
N THR A 132 21.72 28.71 -8.82
CA THR A 132 23.16 28.86 -9.10
C THR A 132 23.47 28.71 -10.59
N LEU A 133 22.78 27.83 -11.31
CA LEU A 133 22.94 27.67 -12.76
C LEU A 133 22.41 28.86 -13.54
N VAL A 134 21.34 29.50 -13.09
CA VAL A 134 20.81 30.72 -13.72
C VAL A 134 21.76 31.92 -13.51
N SER A 135 22.36 32.05 -12.31
CA SER A 135 23.31 33.13 -12.05
C SER A 135 24.62 32.99 -12.84
N LEU A 136 25.08 31.77 -13.10
CA LEU A 136 26.26 31.49 -13.93
C LEU A 136 26.01 31.72 -15.44
N SER A 137 24.78 31.68 -15.89
CA SER A 137 24.44 31.95 -17.31
C SER A 137 24.20 33.42 -17.62
N LEU A 138 24.15 34.29 -16.60
CA LEU A 138 23.96 35.75 -16.71
C LEU A 138 25.26 36.55 -16.60
N THR A 139 26.38 35.88 -16.28
CA THR A 139 27.73 36.44 -16.29
C THR A 139 28.51 35.99 -17.52
#